data_c9df7a768d76041ce8034a172c532f10
#
_entry.id   c9df7a768d76041ce8034a172c532f10
#
_cell.length_a   1.000
_cell.length_b   1.000
_cell.length_c   1.000
_cell.angle_alpha   90.00
_cell.angle_beta   90.00
_cell.angle_gamma   90.00
#
_symmetry.space_group_name_H-M   'P 1'
#
loop_
_entity.id
_entity.type
_entity.pdbx_description
1 polymer ?
#
loop_
_entity_poly.entity_id
_entity_poly.type
_entity_poly.pdbx_seq_one_letter_code
_entity_poly.pdbx_strand_id
1 'polypeptide(L)'
;MQPDVSLIIPVFNNELHLDASLSAARAQTGLSLEIIIIDDGSTDASLSRIKAHAQSDPRIIVIEQANQGVSAARNAGLARASGKWVAFLDGDDWLAPGSLAAWQQQAEQGELDCLLCNGFSFKTDDPQAFLDTQPLAILRKQPWESILTGAEWIVQGVNLREWPHYVWLQFCRRSVIEAAQLRFRRDMIHEDIPWTVQLALAVKRLGFSKPPRYGYRRNPASLTQSRNADKVHHRIASYLKVAALLKSYSEGQPAALRQALQKQTLREMGHFLGLMRKGNVSRAHRSQFAAEFLAAGLAGMMFKSCSNYRELAAVFKAWYLCHIWKRQS
;
A
#
# COMPACT_ATOMS: atom_id res chain seq x y z
N MET A 1 -5.69 20.26 -22.47
CA MET A 1 -6.24 18.89 -22.58
C MET A 1 -6.06 18.20 -21.22
N GLN A 2 -6.97 17.31 -20.84
CA GLN A 2 -6.85 16.51 -19.65
C GLN A 2 -5.69 15.49 -19.84
N PRO A 3 -4.76 15.33 -18.90
CA PRO A 3 -3.74 14.29 -18.97
C PRO A 3 -4.36 12.89 -18.97
N ASP A 4 -3.68 11.95 -19.61
CA ASP A 4 -4.07 10.53 -19.54
C ASP A 4 -3.79 9.98 -18.12
N VAL A 5 -2.62 10.32 -17.58
CA VAL A 5 -2.16 9.77 -16.29
C VAL A 5 -1.66 10.89 -15.39
N SER A 6 -2.03 10.84 -14.10
CA SER A 6 -1.38 11.54 -13.00
C SER A 6 -0.48 10.55 -12.26
N LEU A 7 0.83 10.75 -12.31
CA LEU A 7 1.81 9.99 -11.53
C LEU A 7 2.13 10.78 -10.25
N ILE A 8 1.77 10.22 -9.08
CA ILE A 8 1.93 10.85 -7.78
C ILE A 8 3.17 10.28 -7.10
N ILE A 9 4.10 11.16 -6.71
CA ILE A 9 5.39 10.79 -6.11
C ILE A 9 5.54 11.50 -4.75
N PRO A 10 5.26 10.83 -3.62
CA PRO A 10 5.56 11.38 -2.31
C PRO A 10 7.06 11.27 -2.03
N VAL A 11 7.64 12.34 -1.50
CA VAL A 11 9.08 12.42 -1.18
C VAL A 11 9.29 12.98 0.22
N PHE A 12 10.13 12.32 1.00
CA PHE A 12 10.64 12.83 2.28
C PHE A 12 12.04 12.26 2.55
N ASN A 13 13.05 13.13 2.60
CA ASN A 13 14.45 12.79 2.91
C ASN A 13 14.97 11.60 2.08
N ASN A 14 14.94 11.72 0.76
CA ASN A 14 15.28 10.65 -0.18
C ASN A 14 16.35 11.07 -1.21
N GLU A 15 17.24 11.99 -0.87
CA GLU A 15 18.25 12.51 -1.79
C GLU A 15 19.09 11.45 -2.50
N LEU A 16 19.32 10.29 -1.87
CA LEU A 16 20.20 9.25 -2.42
C LEU A 16 19.62 8.54 -3.65
N HIS A 17 18.30 8.39 -3.72
CA HIS A 17 17.66 7.57 -4.78
C HIS A 17 16.73 8.37 -5.68
N LEU A 18 16.43 9.61 -5.31
CA LEU A 18 15.41 10.42 -5.94
C LEU A 18 15.68 10.70 -7.42
N ASP A 19 16.92 11.01 -7.80
CA ASP A 19 17.25 11.30 -9.20
C ASP A 19 16.97 10.11 -10.13
N ALA A 20 17.22 8.88 -9.66
CA ALA A 20 16.92 7.67 -10.42
C ALA A 20 15.40 7.48 -10.58
N SER A 21 14.62 7.70 -9.52
CA SER A 21 13.16 7.63 -9.54
C SER A 21 12.55 8.70 -10.44
N LEU A 22 12.97 9.96 -10.31
CA LEU A 22 12.47 11.05 -11.16
C LEU A 22 12.88 10.90 -12.62
N SER A 23 14.08 10.41 -12.90
CA SER A 23 14.51 10.09 -14.28
C SER A 23 13.65 9.00 -14.89
N ALA A 24 13.31 7.95 -14.14
CA ALA A 24 12.41 6.90 -14.59
C ALA A 24 10.98 7.40 -14.84
N ALA A 25 10.48 8.31 -14.00
CA ALA A 25 9.18 8.96 -14.18
C ALA A 25 9.18 9.83 -15.46
N ARG A 26 10.23 10.62 -15.69
CA ARG A 26 10.38 11.48 -16.88
C ARG A 26 10.55 10.69 -18.17
N ALA A 27 11.14 9.49 -18.10
CA ALA A 27 11.31 8.59 -19.23
C ALA A 27 10.00 7.93 -19.69
N GLN A 28 8.88 8.12 -18.97
CA GLN A 28 7.58 7.63 -19.41
C GLN A 28 7.07 8.49 -20.58
N THR A 29 6.86 7.84 -21.72
CA THR A 29 6.44 8.45 -23.00
C THR A 29 5.26 7.69 -23.60
N GLY A 30 4.71 8.19 -24.73
CA GLY A 30 3.60 7.54 -25.42
C GLY A 30 2.22 7.83 -24.84
N LEU A 31 2.11 8.78 -23.91
CA LEU A 31 0.86 9.23 -23.29
C LEU A 31 1.00 10.68 -22.78
N SER A 32 -0.13 11.34 -22.54
CA SER A 32 -0.14 12.64 -21.86
C SER A 32 -0.02 12.44 -20.35
N LEU A 33 1.07 12.92 -19.75
CA LEU A 33 1.43 12.67 -18.35
C LEU A 33 1.59 13.98 -17.58
N GLU A 34 1.02 14.05 -16.36
CA GLU A 34 1.44 14.98 -15.32
C GLU A 34 2.16 14.20 -14.22
N ILE A 35 3.27 14.74 -13.71
CA ILE A 35 4.08 14.16 -12.64
C ILE A 35 3.95 15.07 -11.43
N ILE A 36 3.21 14.62 -10.42
CA ILE A 36 2.93 15.40 -9.22
C ILE A 36 3.86 14.91 -8.13
N ILE A 37 4.85 15.74 -7.77
CA ILE A 37 5.85 15.43 -6.74
C ILE A 37 5.49 16.22 -5.49
N ILE A 38 5.34 15.52 -4.38
CA ILE A 38 5.02 16.11 -3.09
C ILE A 38 6.24 16.02 -2.18
N ASP A 39 6.91 17.13 -1.94
CA ASP A 39 7.92 17.21 -0.90
C ASP A 39 7.24 17.38 0.47
N ASP A 40 7.30 16.35 1.28
CA ASP A 40 6.69 16.32 2.62
C ASP A 40 7.64 16.90 3.69
N GLY A 41 8.23 18.07 3.39
CA GLY A 41 9.10 18.82 4.31
C GLY A 41 10.48 18.19 4.47
N SER A 42 11.12 17.79 3.37
CA SER A 42 12.49 17.25 3.40
C SER A 42 13.50 18.25 3.97
N THR A 43 14.45 17.74 4.73
CA THR A 43 15.55 18.49 5.36
C THR A 43 16.91 18.21 4.72
N ASP A 44 16.95 17.27 3.75
CA ASP A 44 18.11 16.94 2.93
C ASP A 44 18.06 17.66 1.55
N ALA A 45 18.85 17.20 0.59
CA ALA A 45 18.87 17.80 -0.75
C ALA A 45 17.68 17.39 -1.65
N SER A 46 16.68 16.66 -1.14
CA SER A 46 15.55 16.17 -1.95
C SER A 46 14.81 17.30 -2.66
N LEU A 47 14.41 18.35 -1.94
CA LEU A 47 13.66 19.47 -2.52
C LEU A 47 14.44 20.20 -3.64
N SER A 48 15.75 20.41 -3.44
CA SER A 48 16.58 21.06 -4.47
C SER A 48 16.69 20.22 -5.74
N ARG A 49 16.79 18.89 -5.61
CA ARG A 49 16.77 17.94 -6.72
C ARG A 49 15.43 17.95 -7.46
N ILE A 50 14.31 17.93 -6.72
CA ILE A 50 12.95 18.05 -7.30
C ILE A 50 12.84 19.31 -8.16
N LYS A 51 13.27 20.46 -7.61
CA LYS A 51 13.24 21.75 -8.33
C LYS A 51 14.08 21.74 -9.60
N ALA A 52 15.26 21.13 -9.57
CA ALA A 52 16.11 20.97 -10.76
C ALA A 52 15.44 20.12 -11.85
N HIS A 53 14.79 19.01 -11.48
CA HIS A 53 14.02 18.22 -12.43
C HIS A 53 12.82 18.99 -13.00
N ALA A 54 12.10 19.75 -12.18
CA ALA A 54 10.94 20.54 -12.59
C ALA A 54 11.31 21.66 -13.57
N GLN A 55 12.49 22.28 -13.42
CA GLN A 55 12.97 23.29 -14.37
C GLN A 55 13.19 22.73 -15.79
N SER A 56 13.47 21.44 -15.92
CA SER A 56 13.80 20.78 -17.17
C SER A 56 12.65 19.96 -17.77
N ASP A 57 11.51 19.83 -17.07
CA ASP A 57 10.36 19.06 -17.55
C ASP A 57 9.04 19.73 -17.11
N PRO A 58 8.30 20.36 -18.05
CA PRO A 58 7.07 21.09 -17.74
C PRO A 58 5.90 20.21 -17.30
N ARG A 59 6.03 18.88 -17.37
CA ARG A 59 5.02 17.93 -16.86
C ARG A 59 5.07 17.81 -15.34
N ILE A 60 6.15 18.28 -14.72
CA ILE A 60 6.36 18.17 -13.27
C ILE A 60 5.64 19.31 -12.55
N ILE A 61 4.82 18.93 -11.59
CA ILE A 61 4.12 19.83 -10.66
C ILE A 61 4.67 19.53 -9.27
N VAL A 62 5.25 20.55 -8.63
CA VAL A 62 5.82 20.43 -7.27
C VAL A 62 4.84 20.95 -6.24
N ILE A 63 4.62 20.20 -5.20
CA ILE A 63 3.87 20.60 -4.00
C ILE A 63 4.83 20.50 -2.81
N GLU A 64 5.03 21.61 -2.11
CA GLU A 64 5.82 21.68 -0.89
C GLU A 64 4.86 21.75 0.31
N GLN A 65 5.04 20.90 1.31
CA GLN A 65 4.26 20.95 2.54
C GLN A 65 5.14 20.67 3.76
N ALA A 66 4.69 21.12 4.95
CA ALA A 66 5.30 20.67 6.20
C ALA A 66 5.10 19.16 6.36
N ASN A 67 6.06 18.47 6.99
CA ASN A 67 5.98 17.00 7.16
C ASN A 67 4.70 16.58 7.91
N GLN A 68 3.88 15.80 7.22
CA GLN A 68 2.63 15.23 7.73
C GLN A 68 2.51 13.73 7.42
N GLY A 69 3.57 13.13 6.87
CA GLY A 69 3.66 11.71 6.53
C GLY A 69 3.10 11.36 5.14
N VAL A 70 3.45 10.16 4.68
CA VAL A 70 3.17 9.67 3.31
C VAL A 70 1.69 9.71 2.94
N SER A 71 0.79 9.46 3.88
CA SER A 71 -0.66 9.56 3.66
C SER A 71 -1.10 10.97 3.29
N ALA A 72 -0.56 11.97 3.98
CA ALA A 72 -0.86 13.38 3.69
C ALA A 72 -0.31 13.78 2.32
N ALA A 73 0.92 13.38 2.01
CA ALA A 73 1.56 13.63 0.73
C ALA A 73 0.76 12.98 -0.43
N ARG A 74 0.39 11.70 -0.32
CA ARG A 74 -0.45 11.04 -1.33
C ARG A 74 -1.81 11.72 -1.49
N ASN A 75 -2.44 12.16 -0.39
CA ASN A 75 -3.71 12.88 -0.45
C ASN A 75 -3.57 14.25 -1.12
N ALA A 76 -2.49 14.98 -0.88
CA ALA A 76 -2.20 16.23 -1.59
C ALA A 76 -2.02 15.99 -3.10
N GLY A 77 -1.31 14.92 -3.47
CA GLY A 77 -1.19 14.49 -4.86
C GLY A 77 -2.54 14.14 -5.49
N LEU A 78 -3.38 13.38 -4.80
CA LEU A 78 -4.74 13.04 -5.26
C LEU A 78 -5.63 14.28 -5.45
N ALA A 79 -5.53 15.26 -4.56
CA ALA A 79 -6.28 16.50 -4.66
C ALA A 79 -5.86 17.36 -5.87
N ARG A 80 -4.60 17.23 -6.31
CA ARG A 80 -4.06 17.97 -7.46
C ARG A 80 -4.25 17.21 -8.79
N ALA A 81 -4.39 15.89 -8.71
CA ALA A 81 -4.47 15.02 -9.89
C ALA A 81 -5.65 15.38 -10.80
N SER A 82 -5.38 15.54 -12.09
CA SER A 82 -6.37 15.84 -13.13
C SER A 82 -6.46 14.75 -14.21
N GLY A 83 -5.50 13.83 -14.27
CA GLY A 83 -5.44 12.76 -15.24
C GLY A 83 -6.63 11.80 -15.16
N LYS A 84 -6.91 11.11 -16.25
CA LYS A 84 -7.94 10.07 -16.32
C LYS A 84 -7.60 8.90 -15.40
N TRP A 85 -6.33 8.55 -15.33
CA TRP A 85 -5.77 7.48 -14.51
C TRP A 85 -4.82 8.05 -13.46
N VAL A 86 -4.72 7.36 -12.32
CA VAL A 86 -3.80 7.67 -11.23
C VAL A 86 -2.87 6.49 -11.01
N ALA A 87 -1.59 6.77 -10.89
CA ALA A 87 -0.54 5.86 -10.47
C ALA A 87 0.29 6.47 -9.34
N PHE A 88 0.92 5.63 -8.54
CA PHE A 88 1.84 6.05 -7.48
C PHE A 88 3.24 5.49 -7.75
N LEU A 89 4.25 6.29 -7.46
CA LEU A 89 5.65 5.88 -7.47
C LEU A 89 6.30 6.37 -6.17
N ASP A 90 6.81 5.45 -5.37
CA ASP A 90 7.57 5.86 -4.19
C ASP A 90 8.93 6.43 -4.61
N GLY A 91 9.40 7.47 -3.91
CA GLY A 91 10.53 8.30 -4.36
C GLY A 91 11.88 7.56 -4.43
N ASP A 92 12.01 6.35 -3.91
CA ASP A 92 13.19 5.49 -3.99
C ASP A 92 13.03 4.31 -4.97
N ASP A 93 11.87 4.20 -5.62
CA ASP A 93 11.54 3.12 -6.53
C ASP A 93 11.77 3.50 -8.01
N TRP A 94 11.43 2.60 -8.92
CA TRP A 94 11.70 2.75 -10.33
C TRP A 94 10.56 2.22 -11.20
N LEU A 95 10.34 2.84 -12.37
CA LEU A 95 9.42 2.37 -13.40
C LEU A 95 10.18 2.03 -14.66
N ALA A 96 9.94 0.84 -15.22
CA ALA A 96 10.47 0.47 -16.51
C ALA A 96 9.95 1.42 -17.62
N PRO A 97 10.74 1.71 -18.65
CA PRO A 97 10.30 2.54 -19.76
C PRO A 97 8.99 2.02 -20.38
N GLY A 98 8.07 2.94 -20.72
CA GLY A 98 6.77 2.60 -21.32
C GLY A 98 5.78 1.88 -20.41
N SER A 99 6.03 1.79 -19.10
CA SER A 99 5.13 1.13 -18.14
C SER A 99 3.74 1.76 -18.10
N LEU A 100 3.67 3.08 -17.99
CA LEU A 100 2.40 3.79 -17.88
C LEU A 100 1.57 3.67 -19.16
N ALA A 101 2.19 3.76 -20.33
CA ALA A 101 1.51 3.59 -21.61
C ALA A 101 0.96 2.16 -21.78
N ALA A 102 1.74 1.15 -21.42
CA ALA A 102 1.31 -0.24 -21.48
C ALA A 102 0.15 -0.53 -20.51
N TRP A 103 0.21 0.03 -19.27
CA TRP A 103 -0.87 -0.11 -18.29
C TRP A 103 -2.13 0.61 -18.74
N GLN A 104 -2.01 1.84 -19.27
CA GLN A 104 -3.14 2.58 -19.84
C GLN A 104 -3.78 1.81 -20.98
N GLN A 105 -3.01 1.34 -21.96
CA GLN A 105 -3.53 0.58 -23.08
C GLN A 105 -4.31 -0.67 -22.61
N GLN A 106 -3.74 -1.46 -21.70
CA GLN A 106 -4.40 -2.63 -21.17
C GLN A 106 -5.68 -2.28 -20.41
N ALA A 107 -5.65 -1.21 -19.59
CA ALA A 107 -6.79 -0.77 -18.82
C ALA A 107 -7.93 -0.22 -19.68
N GLU A 108 -7.60 0.49 -20.77
CA GLU A 108 -8.59 0.98 -21.74
C GLU A 108 -9.22 -0.18 -22.54
N GLN A 109 -8.40 -1.10 -23.05
CA GLN A 109 -8.89 -2.27 -23.80
C GLN A 109 -9.81 -3.16 -22.95
N GLY A 110 -9.50 -3.29 -21.66
CA GLY A 110 -10.31 -4.05 -20.73
C GLY A 110 -11.50 -3.27 -20.15
N GLU A 111 -11.66 -1.99 -20.51
CA GLU A 111 -12.65 -1.07 -19.88
C GLU A 111 -12.59 -1.12 -18.34
N LEU A 112 -11.35 -1.15 -17.80
CA LEU A 112 -11.14 -1.38 -16.38
C LEU A 112 -11.39 -0.12 -15.54
N ASP A 113 -11.75 -0.34 -14.29
CA ASP A 113 -11.75 0.66 -13.22
C ASP A 113 -10.37 0.73 -12.55
N CYS A 114 -9.70 -0.42 -12.45
CA CYS A 114 -8.37 -0.54 -11.89
C CYS A 114 -7.61 -1.71 -12.54
N LEU A 115 -6.31 -1.51 -12.76
CA LEU A 115 -5.37 -2.54 -13.18
C LEU A 115 -4.40 -2.79 -12.03
N LEU A 116 -4.35 -4.03 -11.53
CA LEU A 116 -3.30 -4.45 -10.62
C LEU A 116 -2.06 -4.81 -11.44
N CYS A 117 -1.02 -4.01 -11.27
CA CYS A 117 0.25 -4.16 -11.95
C CYS A 117 1.17 -5.15 -11.22
N ASN A 118 2.30 -5.48 -11.80
CA ASN A 118 3.30 -6.33 -11.17
C ASN A 118 4.67 -5.65 -11.13
N GLY A 119 5.53 -6.12 -10.24
CA GLY A 119 6.84 -5.56 -10.01
C GLY A 119 7.88 -6.62 -9.68
N PHE A 120 9.10 -6.17 -9.48
CA PHE A 120 10.25 -6.94 -9.02
C PHE A 120 10.99 -6.18 -7.93
N SER A 121 11.78 -6.89 -7.11
CA SER A 121 12.61 -6.24 -6.09
C SER A 121 14.06 -6.19 -6.54
N PHE A 122 14.73 -5.05 -6.34
CA PHE A 122 16.13 -4.85 -6.71
C PHE A 122 16.94 -4.15 -5.62
N LYS A 123 18.29 -4.19 -5.76
CA LYS A 123 19.25 -3.53 -4.85
C LYS A 123 20.37 -2.81 -5.62
N THR A 124 20.41 -2.94 -6.93
CA THR A 124 21.42 -2.37 -7.82
C THR A 124 21.13 -0.92 -8.14
N ASP A 125 22.11 -0.18 -8.63
CA ASP A 125 21.92 1.17 -9.17
C ASP A 125 21.49 1.17 -10.64
N ASP A 126 21.51 0.02 -11.30
CA ASP A 126 20.97 -0.17 -12.65
C ASP A 126 19.78 -1.15 -12.61
N PRO A 127 18.56 -0.64 -12.35
CA PRO A 127 17.36 -1.46 -12.31
C PRO A 127 16.94 -1.99 -13.69
N GLN A 128 17.32 -1.31 -14.79
CA GLN A 128 17.03 -1.79 -16.14
C GLN A 128 17.84 -3.05 -16.46
N ALA A 129 19.16 -2.99 -16.28
CA ALA A 129 20.00 -4.18 -16.48
C ALA A 129 19.58 -5.34 -15.57
N PHE A 130 19.10 -5.05 -14.34
CA PHE A 130 18.56 -6.08 -13.47
C PHE A 130 17.23 -6.65 -14.00
N LEU A 131 16.33 -5.82 -14.54
CA LEU A 131 15.09 -6.29 -15.16
C LEU A 131 15.36 -7.21 -16.36
N ASP A 132 16.40 -6.93 -17.15
CA ASP A 132 16.80 -7.72 -18.32
C ASP A 132 17.26 -9.14 -17.93
N THR A 133 17.65 -9.39 -16.66
CA THR A 133 17.90 -10.73 -16.11
C THR A 133 16.62 -11.52 -15.82
N GLN A 134 15.45 -10.99 -16.11
CA GLN A 134 14.14 -11.59 -15.85
C GLN A 134 13.95 -12.00 -14.37
N PRO A 135 14.05 -11.03 -13.43
CA PRO A 135 13.94 -11.33 -12.01
C PRO A 135 12.55 -11.89 -11.67
N LEU A 136 12.49 -12.59 -10.54
CA LEU A 136 11.21 -13.09 -10.05
C LEU A 136 10.25 -11.94 -9.75
N ALA A 137 9.06 -12.00 -10.33
CA ALA A 137 8.00 -11.07 -10.06
C ALA A 137 7.51 -11.16 -8.59
N ILE A 138 7.07 -10.03 -8.06
CA ILE A 138 6.54 -9.93 -6.69
C ILE A 138 5.24 -10.73 -6.56
N LEU A 139 4.32 -10.54 -7.52
CA LEU A 139 3.05 -11.26 -7.56
C LEU A 139 3.14 -12.46 -8.51
N ARG A 140 2.67 -13.63 -8.06
CA ARG A 140 2.79 -14.88 -8.80
C ARG A 140 1.48 -15.65 -8.98
N LYS A 141 0.48 -15.37 -8.14
CA LYS A 141 -0.76 -16.16 -8.05
C LYS A 141 -2.00 -15.36 -8.44
N GLN A 142 -1.82 -14.19 -9.06
CA GLN A 142 -2.96 -13.38 -9.49
C GLN A 142 -3.67 -14.05 -10.68
N PRO A 143 -4.97 -13.82 -10.85
CA PRO A 143 -5.77 -14.36 -11.98
C PRO A 143 -5.54 -13.53 -13.25
N TRP A 144 -4.36 -13.66 -13.85
CA TRP A 144 -3.80 -12.80 -14.90
C TRP A 144 -4.70 -12.55 -16.11
N GLU A 145 -5.52 -13.53 -16.47
CA GLU A 145 -6.39 -13.49 -17.66
C GLU A 145 -7.84 -13.11 -17.32
N SER A 146 -8.12 -12.81 -16.06
CA SER A 146 -9.48 -12.54 -15.59
C SER A 146 -9.74 -11.06 -15.42
N ILE A 147 -11.01 -10.68 -15.57
CA ILE A 147 -11.53 -9.40 -15.07
C ILE A 147 -12.50 -9.75 -13.95
N LEU A 148 -12.25 -9.23 -12.77
CA LEU A 148 -13.01 -9.50 -11.55
C LEU A 148 -13.62 -8.21 -11.01
N THR A 149 -14.64 -8.35 -10.17
CA THR A 149 -14.95 -7.27 -9.22
C THR A 149 -13.86 -7.22 -8.15
N GLY A 150 -13.66 -6.07 -7.53
CA GLY A 150 -12.70 -5.98 -6.45
C GLY A 150 -13.07 -6.84 -5.24
N ALA A 151 -14.37 -7.10 -5.00
CA ALA A 151 -14.85 -8.02 -3.97
C ALA A 151 -14.41 -9.48 -4.27
N GLU A 152 -14.53 -9.93 -5.50
CA GLU A 152 -14.05 -11.25 -5.94
C GLU A 152 -12.53 -11.36 -5.80
N TRP A 153 -11.80 -10.29 -6.15
CA TRP A 153 -10.35 -10.24 -5.97
C TRP A 153 -9.93 -10.36 -4.50
N ILE A 154 -10.63 -9.68 -3.57
CA ILE A 154 -10.37 -9.84 -2.14
C ILE A 154 -10.52 -11.31 -1.75
N VAL A 155 -11.63 -11.95 -2.13
CA VAL A 155 -11.91 -13.34 -1.78
C VAL A 155 -10.84 -14.27 -2.35
N GLN A 156 -10.50 -14.14 -3.62
CA GLN A 156 -9.48 -14.97 -4.27
C GLN A 156 -8.10 -14.73 -3.70
N GLY A 157 -7.65 -13.47 -3.60
CA GLY A 157 -6.31 -13.12 -3.12
C GLY A 157 -6.07 -13.56 -1.68
N VAL A 158 -7.07 -13.40 -0.81
CA VAL A 158 -7.01 -13.89 0.57
C VAL A 158 -6.91 -15.41 0.61
N ASN A 159 -7.69 -16.14 -0.20
CA ASN A 159 -7.63 -17.60 -0.24
C ASN A 159 -6.31 -18.12 -0.81
N LEU A 160 -5.77 -17.47 -1.83
CA LEU A 160 -4.45 -17.78 -2.42
C LEU A 160 -3.27 -17.36 -1.54
N ARG A 161 -3.52 -16.62 -0.46
CA ARG A 161 -2.50 -15.98 0.40
C ARG A 161 -1.58 -15.04 -0.37
N GLU A 162 -2.11 -14.39 -1.39
CA GLU A 162 -1.44 -13.36 -2.18
C GLU A 162 -2.45 -12.25 -2.49
N TRP A 163 -2.82 -11.50 -1.46
CA TRP A 163 -3.61 -10.29 -1.60
C TRP A 163 -2.74 -9.09 -1.27
N PRO A 164 -2.15 -8.43 -2.30
CA PRO A 164 -1.22 -7.32 -2.10
C PRO A 164 -1.96 -6.04 -1.74
N HIS A 165 -1.36 -5.24 -0.85
CA HIS A 165 -1.84 -3.90 -0.51
C HIS A 165 -0.93 -2.82 -1.09
N TYR A 166 -0.05 -3.16 -2.01
CA TYR A 166 0.93 -2.25 -2.59
C TYR A 166 0.26 -1.19 -3.45
N VAL A 167 0.14 0.03 -2.95
CA VAL A 167 -0.49 1.18 -3.63
C VAL A 167 0.20 1.47 -4.97
N TRP A 168 1.52 1.32 -5.01
CA TRP A 168 2.33 1.52 -6.20
C TRP A 168 2.15 0.46 -7.30
N LEU A 169 1.41 -0.63 -7.06
CA LEU A 169 0.95 -1.58 -8.09
C LEU A 169 -0.48 -1.31 -8.56
N GLN A 170 -1.12 -0.26 -8.09
CA GLN A 170 -2.51 0.04 -8.40
C GLN A 170 -2.57 1.18 -9.43
N PHE A 171 -2.99 0.88 -10.65
CA PHE A 171 -3.25 1.84 -11.71
C PHE A 171 -4.76 2.02 -11.83
N CYS A 172 -5.29 3.14 -11.32
CA CYS A 172 -6.71 3.30 -11.06
C CYS A 172 -7.34 4.45 -11.85
N ARG A 173 -8.56 4.24 -12.31
CA ARG A 173 -9.38 5.32 -12.89
C ARG A 173 -9.68 6.35 -11.81
N ARG A 174 -9.30 7.64 -12.05
CA ARG A 174 -9.48 8.73 -11.08
C ARG A 174 -10.94 8.90 -10.65
N SER A 175 -11.89 8.76 -11.57
CA SER A 175 -13.32 8.88 -11.26
C SER A 175 -13.82 7.85 -10.22
N VAL A 176 -13.22 6.67 -10.15
CA VAL A 176 -13.54 5.65 -9.12
C VAL A 176 -13.04 6.12 -7.76
N ILE A 177 -11.83 6.67 -7.68
CA ILE A 177 -11.25 7.22 -6.46
C ILE A 177 -12.12 8.38 -5.94
N GLU A 178 -12.54 9.26 -6.83
CA GLU A 178 -13.38 10.43 -6.50
C GLU A 178 -14.80 10.03 -6.07
N ALA A 179 -15.47 9.18 -6.85
CA ALA A 179 -16.83 8.73 -6.53
C ALA A 179 -16.91 8.00 -5.19
N ALA A 180 -15.88 7.22 -4.84
CA ALA A 180 -15.79 6.54 -3.57
C ALA A 180 -15.14 7.40 -2.47
N GLN A 181 -14.78 8.65 -2.74
CA GLN A 181 -14.14 9.59 -1.83
C GLN A 181 -12.91 8.99 -1.11
N LEU A 182 -12.14 8.19 -1.83
CA LEU A 182 -10.99 7.47 -1.26
C LEU A 182 -9.90 8.45 -0.85
N ARG A 183 -9.45 8.32 0.40
CA ARG A 183 -8.31 9.07 0.93
C ARG A 183 -7.48 8.17 1.85
N PHE A 184 -6.17 8.37 1.83
CA PHE A 184 -5.25 7.72 2.77
C PHE A 184 -5.48 8.25 4.18
N ARG A 185 -5.53 7.36 5.15
CA ARG A 185 -5.63 7.73 6.56
C ARG A 185 -4.30 8.22 7.09
N ARG A 186 -4.31 9.38 7.76
CA ARG A 186 -3.09 10.05 8.25
C ARG A 186 -2.60 9.55 9.60
N ASP A 187 -3.43 8.85 10.34
CA ASP A 187 -3.23 8.50 11.75
C ASP A 187 -2.65 7.10 11.95
N MET A 188 -2.06 6.50 10.91
CA MET A 188 -1.57 5.11 10.96
C MET A 188 -0.42 4.84 9.98
N ILE A 189 0.37 3.83 10.31
CA ILE A 189 1.23 3.11 9.38
C ILE A 189 0.40 1.95 8.79
N HIS A 190 0.76 1.45 7.61
CA HIS A 190 -0.05 0.47 6.85
C HIS A 190 -1.40 1.04 6.38
N GLU A 191 -1.39 2.30 6.01
CA GLU A 191 -2.50 3.05 5.39
C GLU A 191 -2.92 2.45 4.04
N ASP A 192 -2.04 1.70 3.42
CA ASP A 192 -2.23 0.94 2.19
C ASP A 192 -3.27 -0.18 2.33
N ILE A 193 -3.39 -0.80 3.50
CA ILE A 193 -4.36 -1.87 3.74
C ILE A 193 -5.80 -1.35 3.67
N PRO A 194 -6.25 -0.38 4.49
CA PRO A 194 -7.60 0.15 4.40
C PRO A 194 -7.88 0.84 3.06
N TRP A 195 -6.89 1.51 2.46
CA TRP A 195 -7.00 2.07 1.12
C TRP A 195 -7.35 0.97 0.10
N THR A 196 -6.58 -0.11 0.08
CA THR A 196 -6.78 -1.22 -0.88
C THR A 196 -8.14 -1.89 -0.70
N VAL A 197 -8.61 -2.05 0.54
CA VAL A 197 -9.97 -2.58 0.78
C VAL A 197 -11.03 -1.66 0.21
N GLN A 198 -10.97 -0.37 0.53
CA GLN A 198 -11.97 0.60 0.06
C GLN A 198 -11.96 0.71 -1.46
N LEU A 199 -10.77 0.75 -2.09
CA LEU A 199 -10.63 0.73 -3.54
C LEU A 199 -11.27 -0.53 -4.13
N ALA A 200 -10.93 -1.71 -3.61
CA ALA A 200 -11.48 -2.97 -4.11
C ALA A 200 -13.01 -3.03 -3.97
N LEU A 201 -13.58 -2.51 -2.88
CA LEU A 201 -15.04 -2.45 -2.71
C LEU A 201 -15.72 -1.50 -3.71
N ALA A 202 -15.01 -0.50 -4.24
CA ALA A 202 -15.52 0.44 -5.23
C ALA A 202 -15.36 -0.04 -6.68
N VAL A 203 -14.38 -0.92 -6.94
CA VAL A 203 -14.01 -1.37 -8.30
C VAL A 203 -14.94 -2.47 -8.79
N LYS A 204 -15.52 -2.27 -9.97
CA LYS A 204 -16.39 -3.24 -10.64
C LYS A 204 -15.65 -4.10 -11.68
N ARG A 205 -14.59 -3.54 -12.27
CA ARG A 205 -13.77 -4.18 -13.31
C ARG A 205 -12.29 -4.03 -12.95
N LEU A 206 -11.74 -5.04 -12.30
CA LEU A 206 -10.34 -5.15 -11.94
C LEU A 206 -9.64 -6.12 -12.90
N GLY A 207 -8.62 -5.65 -13.60
CA GLY A 207 -7.73 -6.48 -14.41
C GLY A 207 -6.35 -6.64 -13.81
N PHE A 208 -5.49 -7.41 -14.46
CA PHE A 208 -4.17 -7.78 -13.93
C PHE A 208 -3.11 -7.68 -15.01
N SER A 209 -1.98 -7.02 -14.74
CA SER A 209 -0.83 -6.93 -15.63
C SER A 209 0.30 -7.80 -15.12
N LYS A 210 0.59 -8.91 -15.82
CA LYS A 210 1.59 -9.90 -15.41
C LYS A 210 3.03 -9.42 -15.54
N PRO A 211 3.45 -8.67 -16.60
CA PRO A 211 4.83 -8.23 -16.73
C PRO A 211 5.28 -7.36 -15.57
N PRO A 212 6.42 -7.66 -14.90
CA PRO A 212 6.94 -6.89 -13.79
C PRO A 212 7.60 -5.60 -14.30
N ARG A 213 6.87 -4.50 -14.27
CA ARG A 213 7.33 -3.20 -14.77
C ARG A 213 7.63 -2.18 -13.66
N TYR A 214 7.29 -2.48 -12.41
CA TYR A 214 7.61 -1.66 -11.25
C TYR A 214 8.81 -2.25 -10.51
N GLY A 215 9.87 -1.47 -10.35
CA GLY A 215 11.05 -1.84 -9.57
C GLY A 215 10.92 -1.33 -8.13
N TYR A 216 10.78 -2.24 -7.18
CA TYR A 216 10.80 -1.96 -5.75
C TYR A 216 12.21 -2.04 -5.20
N ARG A 217 12.78 -0.91 -4.74
CA ARG A 217 14.13 -0.86 -4.16
C ARG A 217 14.13 -1.40 -2.74
N ARG A 218 14.96 -2.40 -2.47
CA ARG A 218 15.17 -2.90 -1.11
C ARG A 218 16.10 -1.98 -0.34
N ASN A 219 15.53 -1.07 0.43
CA ASN A 219 16.26 -0.14 1.28
C ASN A 219 16.33 -0.69 2.73
N PRO A 220 17.55 -0.95 3.30
CA PRO A 220 17.70 -1.36 4.69
C PRO A 220 17.20 -0.33 5.71
N ALA A 221 17.15 0.95 5.33
CA ALA A 221 16.67 2.05 6.17
C ALA A 221 15.14 2.23 6.14
N SER A 222 14.40 1.33 5.47
CA SER A 222 12.93 1.38 5.36
C SER A 222 12.25 1.52 6.71
N LEU A 223 11.24 2.38 6.78
CA LEU A 223 10.42 2.65 7.98
C LEU A 223 9.80 1.37 8.56
N THR A 224 9.44 0.42 7.71
CA THR A 224 8.81 -0.84 8.11
C THR A 224 9.76 -1.81 8.81
N GLN A 225 11.09 -1.63 8.67
CA GLN A 225 12.10 -2.49 9.29
C GLN A 225 12.73 -1.89 10.56
N SER A 226 12.39 -0.67 10.92
CA SER A 226 12.96 0.01 12.08
C SER A 226 12.67 -0.75 13.39
N ARG A 227 13.72 -0.86 14.24
CA ARG A 227 13.64 -1.43 15.60
C ARG A 227 13.51 -0.37 16.69
N ASN A 228 13.39 0.91 16.34
CA ASN A 228 13.16 1.99 17.30
C ASN A 228 11.83 1.73 18.05
N ALA A 229 11.84 1.90 19.37
CA ALA A 229 10.70 1.59 20.25
C ALA A 229 9.44 2.38 19.86
N ASP A 230 9.56 3.68 19.58
CA ASP A 230 8.41 4.53 19.23
C ASP A 230 7.79 4.10 17.89
N LYS A 231 8.63 3.77 16.89
CA LYS A 231 8.15 3.24 15.62
C LYS A 231 7.49 1.87 15.77
N VAL A 232 8.01 1.02 16.69
CA VAL A 232 7.38 -0.28 17.02
C VAL A 232 6.02 -0.06 17.67
N HIS A 233 5.91 0.86 18.64
CA HIS A 233 4.63 1.19 19.29
C HIS A 233 3.61 1.73 18.30
N HIS A 234 4.02 2.65 17.41
CA HIS A 234 3.14 3.19 16.36
C HIS A 234 2.65 2.07 15.41
N ARG A 235 3.52 1.13 15.02
CA ARG A 235 3.13 -0.03 14.20
C ARG A 235 2.13 -0.93 14.91
N ILE A 236 2.31 -1.20 16.20
CA ILE A 236 1.37 -2.01 17.01
C ILE A 236 0.01 -1.34 17.05
N ALA A 237 -0.06 -0.05 17.39
CA ALA A 237 -1.29 0.73 17.40
C ALA A 237 -1.97 0.74 16.01
N SER A 238 -1.17 0.86 14.94
CA SER A 238 -1.68 0.84 13.56
C SER A 238 -2.31 -0.50 13.19
N TYR A 239 -1.72 -1.64 13.57
CA TYR A 239 -2.35 -2.95 13.34
C TYR A 239 -3.69 -3.12 14.06
N LEU A 240 -3.86 -2.55 15.26
CA LEU A 240 -5.16 -2.54 15.94
C LEU A 240 -6.19 -1.71 15.17
N LYS A 241 -5.79 -0.53 14.67
CA LYS A 241 -6.65 0.31 13.82
C LYS A 241 -7.03 -0.40 12.52
N VAL A 242 -6.05 -1.03 11.84
CA VAL A 242 -6.30 -1.84 10.63
C VAL A 242 -7.32 -2.93 10.92
N ALA A 243 -7.14 -3.69 12.01
CA ALA A 243 -8.05 -4.77 12.37
C ALA A 243 -9.48 -4.26 12.65
N ALA A 244 -9.62 -3.14 13.34
CA ALA A 244 -10.91 -2.51 13.60
C ALA A 244 -11.59 -2.06 12.29
N LEU A 245 -10.84 -1.48 11.35
CA LEU A 245 -11.33 -1.09 10.04
C LEU A 245 -11.74 -2.30 9.19
N LEU A 246 -10.91 -3.33 9.13
CA LEU A 246 -11.24 -4.57 8.39
C LEU A 246 -12.51 -5.22 8.95
N LYS A 247 -12.68 -5.20 10.28
CA LYS A 247 -13.93 -5.64 10.93
C LYS A 247 -15.11 -4.82 10.43
N SER A 248 -15.03 -3.48 10.48
CA SER A 248 -16.13 -2.62 10.04
C SER A 248 -16.44 -2.79 8.55
N TYR A 249 -15.43 -2.91 7.68
CA TYR A 249 -15.63 -3.19 6.26
C TYR A 249 -16.24 -4.57 5.98
N SER A 250 -16.12 -5.52 6.90
CA SER A 250 -16.72 -6.84 6.77
C SER A 250 -18.20 -6.88 7.14
N GLU A 251 -18.69 -5.88 7.91
CA GLU A 251 -20.07 -5.79 8.34
C GLU A 251 -21.01 -5.51 7.16
N GLY A 252 -22.13 -6.23 7.08
CA GLY A 252 -23.08 -6.10 5.99
C GLY A 252 -22.67 -6.74 4.65
N GLN A 253 -21.43 -7.24 4.55
CA GLN A 253 -20.93 -7.86 3.32
C GLN A 253 -21.47 -9.28 3.10
N PRO A 254 -21.57 -9.74 1.84
CA PRO A 254 -21.86 -11.15 1.51
C PRO A 254 -20.92 -12.10 2.25
N ALA A 255 -21.40 -13.33 2.54
CA ALA A 255 -20.72 -14.27 3.41
C ALA A 255 -19.25 -14.56 3.00
N ALA A 256 -18.98 -14.75 1.71
CA ALA A 256 -17.64 -15.03 1.21
C ALA A 256 -16.67 -13.86 1.43
N LEU A 257 -17.10 -12.62 1.11
CA LEU A 257 -16.30 -11.42 1.28
C LEU A 257 -16.08 -11.11 2.76
N ARG A 258 -17.12 -11.21 3.58
CA ARG A 258 -17.03 -11.07 5.03
C ARG A 258 -16.00 -12.03 5.62
N GLN A 259 -16.05 -13.31 5.24
CA GLN A 259 -15.10 -14.33 5.71
C GLN A 259 -13.66 -14.01 5.24
N ALA A 260 -13.48 -13.55 4.02
CA ALA A 260 -12.16 -13.17 3.50
C ALA A 260 -11.56 -11.99 4.30
N LEU A 261 -12.34 -10.92 4.54
CA LEU A 261 -11.87 -9.77 5.32
C LEU A 261 -11.57 -10.16 6.78
N GLN A 262 -12.35 -11.04 7.38
CA GLN A 262 -12.08 -11.58 8.71
C GLN A 262 -10.81 -12.43 8.76
N LYS A 263 -10.55 -13.26 7.73
CA LYS A 263 -9.29 -14.00 7.59
C LYS A 263 -8.08 -13.08 7.43
N GLN A 264 -8.24 -12.00 6.66
CA GLN A 264 -7.19 -10.99 6.56
C GLN A 264 -6.93 -10.32 7.90
N THR A 265 -7.97 -9.96 8.65
CA THR A 265 -7.81 -9.44 10.01
C THR A 265 -7.00 -10.39 10.90
N LEU A 266 -7.25 -11.68 10.81
CA LEU A 266 -6.48 -12.70 11.56
C LEU A 266 -4.98 -12.66 11.21
N ARG A 267 -4.64 -12.43 9.93
CA ARG A 267 -3.24 -12.30 9.49
C ARG A 267 -2.57 -11.05 10.04
N GLU A 268 -3.26 -9.91 9.96
CA GLU A 268 -2.74 -8.64 10.49
C GLU A 268 -2.53 -8.73 12.02
N MET A 269 -3.42 -9.42 12.72
CA MET A 269 -3.24 -9.69 14.15
C MET A 269 -2.05 -10.63 14.44
N GLY A 270 -1.68 -11.48 13.50
CA GLY A 270 -0.42 -12.24 13.57
C GLY A 270 0.82 -11.32 13.63
N HIS A 271 0.83 -10.25 12.82
CA HIS A 271 1.89 -9.23 12.86
C HIS A 271 1.88 -8.44 14.18
N PHE A 272 0.71 -7.99 14.61
CA PHE A 272 0.52 -7.35 15.93
C PHE A 272 1.12 -8.19 17.05
N LEU A 273 0.74 -9.47 17.17
CA LEU A 273 1.25 -10.37 18.19
C LEU A 273 2.76 -10.63 18.07
N GLY A 274 3.26 -10.70 16.85
CA GLY A 274 4.69 -10.82 16.57
C GLY A 274 5.48 -9.64 17.15
N LEU A 275 4.99 -8.42 16.95
CA LEU A 275 5.59 -7.20 17.51
C LEU A 275 5.44 -7.15 19.04
N MET A 276 4.28 -7.50 19.57
CA MET A 276 4.05 -7.57 21.03
C MET A 276 5.00 -8.53 21.75
N ARG A 277 5.37 -9.64 21.09
CA ARG A 277 6.25 -10.67 21.69
C ARG A 277 7.73 -10.39 21.49
N LYS A 278 8.13 -9.89 20.33
CA LYS A 278 9.54 -9.77 19.90
C LYS A 278 10.02 -8.32 19.87
N GLY A 279 9.09 -7.35 19.84
CA GLY A 279 9.42 -5.94 19.83
C GLY A 279 9.94 -5.46 21.18
N ASN A 280 10.69 -4.37 21.17
CA ASN A 280 11.09 -3.68 22.41
C ASN A 280 9.89 -2.90 22.96
N VAL A 281 8.95 -3.63 23.60
CA VAL A 281 7.68 -3.09 24.14
C VAL A 281 7.74 -3.16 25.65
N SER A 282 7.62 -2.01 26.31
CA SER A 282 7.57 -1.95 27.78
C SER A 282 6.35 -2.71 28.33
N ARG A 283 6.43 -3.13 29.62
CA ARG A 283 5.33 -3.83 30.27
C ARG A 283 4.03 -2.99 30.25
N ALA A 284 4.13 -1.69 30.53
CA ALA A 284 2.99 -0.77 30.52
C ALA A 284 2.33 -0.66 29.13
N HIS A 285 3.10 -0.42 28.06
CA HIS A 285 2.56 -0.37 26.71
C HIS A 285 1.98 -1.72 26.27
N ARG A 286 2.60 -2.83 26.66
CA ARG A 286 2.07 -4.17 26.35
C ARG A 286 0.72 -4.39 27.00
N SER A 287 0.54 -3.97 28.28
CA SER A 287 -0.74 -4.01 28.97
C SER A 287 -1.79 -3.15 28.29
N GLN A 288 -1.43 -1.90 27.92
CA GLN A 288 -2.32 -0.99 27.20
C GLN A 288 -2.81 -1.59 25.87
N PHE A 289 -1.92 -2.01 25.00
CA PHE A 289 -2.28 -2.59 23.69
C PHE A 289 -3.09 -3.88 23.83
N ALA A 290 -2.82 -4.69 24.85
CA ALA A 290 -3.60 -5.88 25.15
C ALA A 290 -5.03 -5.52 25.59
N ALA A 291 -5.19 -4.47 26.40
CA ALA A 291 -6.50 -3.95 26.79
C ALA A 291 -7.29 -3.41 25.60
N GLU A 292 -6.65 -2.65 24.70
CA GLU A 292 -7.25 -2.13 23.48
C GLU A 292 -7.71 -3.27 22.54
N PHE A 293 -6.87 -4.30 22.32
CA PHE A 293 -7.24 -5.50 21.54
C PHE A 293 -8.50 -6.18 22.09
N LEU A 294 -8.56 -6.37 23.42
CA LEU A 294 -9.70 -7.02 24.07
C LEU A 294 -10.97 -6.15 23.98
N ALA A 295 -10.84 -4.84 24.20
CA ALA A 295 -11.95 -3.88 24.11
C ALA A 295 -12.54 -3.76 22.71
N ALA A 296 -11.72 -3.88 21.66
CA ALA A 296 -12.17 -3.84 20.26
C ALA A 296 -13.03 -5.06 19.84
N GLY A 297 -13.15 -6.09 20.71
CA GLY A 297 -13.96 -7.27 20.44
C GLY A 297 -13.46 -8.10 19.24
N LEU A 298 -12.19 -7.96 18.88
CA LEU A 298 -11.58 -8.62 17.73
C LEU A 298 -11.47 -10.13 17.93
N ALA A 299 -11.23 -10.58 19.15
CA ALA A 299 -11.10 -12.01 19.47
C ALA A 299 -12.34 -12.82 19.07
N GLY A 300 -13.54 -12.34 19.39
CA GLY A 300 -14.79 -13.03 19.05
C GLY A 300 -15.01 -13.18 17.55
N MET A 301 -14.66 -12.15 16.77
CA MET A 301 -14.69 -12.21 15.30
C MET A 301 -13.64 -13.20 14.76
N MET A 302 -12.42 -13.15 15.30
CA MET A 302 -11.33 -14.03 14.89
C MET A 302 -11.67 -15.51 15.17
N PHE A 303 -12.27 -15.85 16.32
CA PHE A 303 -12.73 -17.21 16.62
C PHE A 303 -13.73 -17.71 15.57
N LYS A 304 -14.67 -16.85 15.15
CA LYS A 304 -15.69 -17.20 14.12
C LYS A 304 -15.10 -17.36 12.71
N SER A 305 -13.93 -16.78 12.45
CA SER A 305 -13.27 -16.82 11.13
C SER A 305 -12.27 -17.95 10.95
N CYS A 306 -11.99 -18.73 12.01
CA CYS A 306 -11.05 -19.84 11.95
C CYS A 306 -11.60 -20.96 11.05
N SER A 307 -10.76 -21.43 10.12
CA SER A 307 -11.09 -22.51 9.18
C SER A 307 -10.48 -23.85 9.58
N ASN A 308 -9.56 -23.86 10.55
CA ASN A 308 -8.85 -25.04 10.99
C ASN A 308 -8.34 -24.88 12.45
N TYR A 309 -7.93 -25.99 13.05
CA TYR A 309 -7.48 -26.03 14.45
C TYR A 309 -6.23 -25.17 14.71
N ARG A 310 -5.35 -25.00 13.70
CA ARG A 310 -4.12 -24.17 13.86
C ARG A 310 -4.46 -22.69 14.00
N GLU A 311 -5.41 -22.23 13.21
CA GLU A 311 -5.94 -20.86 13.31
C GLU A 311 -6.64 -20.67 14.67
N LEU A 312 -7.47 -21.63 15.07
CA LEU A 312 -8.16 -21.61 16.37
C LEU A 312 -7.16 -21.53 17.52
N ALA A 313 -6.14 -22.37 17.52
CA ALA A 313 -5.09 -22.37 18.53
C ALA A 313 -4.30 -21.03 18.54
N ALA A 314 -4.04 -20.45 17.38
CA ALA A 314 -3.37 -19.15 17.28
C ALA A 314 -4.22 -18.02 17.87
N VAL A 315 -5.52 -18.00 17.57
CA VAL A 315 -6.47 -17.01 18.13
C VAL A 315 -6.60 -17.18 19.64
N PHE A 316 -6.75 -18.42 20.13
CA PHE A 316 -6.82 -18.70 21.56
C PHE A 316 -5.55 -18.23 22.28
N LYS A 317 -4.38 -18.53 21.73
CA LYS A 317 -3.10 -18.06 22.25
C LYS A 317 -3.01 -16.54 22.29
N ALA A 318 -3.47 -15.85 21.25
CA ALA A 318 -3.53 -14.40 21.17
C ALA A 318 -4.40 -13.82 22.28
N TRP A 319 -5.61 -14.31 22.38
CA TRP A 319 -6.58 -13.93 23.39
C TRP A 319 -6.05 -14.18 24.82
N TYR A 320 -5.48 -15.35 25.08
CA TYR A 320 -4.91 -15.72 26.37
C TYR A 320 -3.72 -14.82 26.76
N LEU A 321 -2.78 -14.59 25.81
CA LEU A 321 -1.64 -13.71 26.06
C LEU A 321 -2.08 -12.26 26.35
N CYS A 322 -3.07 -11.74 25.64
CA CYS A 322 -3.60 -10.41 25.90
C CYS A 322 -4.26 -10.30 27.28
N HIS A 323 -4.93 -11.35 27.76
CA HIS A 323 -5.46 -11.37 29.14
C HIS A 323 -4.35 -11.37 30.19
N ILE A 324 -3.26 -12.11 29.95
CA ILE A 324 -2.09 -12.10 30.84
C ILE A 324 -1.44 -10.71 30.84
N TRP A 325 -1.16 -10.16 29.66
CA TRP A 325 -0.48 -8.86 29.54
C TRP A 325 -1.30 -7.72 30.14
N LYS A 326 -2.62 -7.74 29.98
CA LYS A 326 -3.51 -6.75 30.59
C LYS A 326 -3.41 -6.72 32.12
N ARG A 327 -3.14 -7.86 32.75
CA ARG A 327 -3.03 -7.98 34.22
C ARG A 327 -1.65 -7.60 34.75
N GLN A 328 -0.71 -7.26 33.92
CA GLN A 328 0.68 -6.91 34.28
C GLN A 328 0.89 -5.40 34.45
N SER A 329 -0.20 -4.62 34.42
CA SER A 329 -0.17 -3.16 34.67
C SER A 329 0.02 -2.86 36.14
#